data_53c5fdd399c93fa1f8602971c4570b36
#
_entry.id   53c5fdd399c93fa1f8602971c4570b36
#
_cell.length_a   1.000
_cell.length_b   1.000
_cell.length_c   1.000
_cell.angle_alpha   90.00
_cell.angle_beta   90.00
_cell.angle_gamma   90.00
#
_symmetry.space_group_name_H-M   'P 1'
#
loop_
_entity.id
_entity.type
_entity.pdbx_description
1 polymer ?
#
loop_
_entity_poly.entity_id
_entity_poly.type
_entity_poly.pdbx_seq_one_letter_code
_entity_poly.pdbx_strand_id
1 'polypeptide(L)'
;AVLQSFASQAGPDGVSSVIGLTGAIPILLGDNIGTTITALLASIGQSKDAKRTAIAHSFFNITGTCVFIWIIPWFAQFVRYISPKGNEIDVISRQIANAHTTFNVVCTLVWLPLIPIMVKIVTTIIRGEDKNTGVVYEPKYLDNKVIDQPVAAMYLVSQELENLAGFS
;
A
#
# COMPACT_ATOMS: atom_id res chain seq x y z
N ALA A 1 -7.14 -12.40 4.14
CA ALA A 1 -7.19 -13.71 4.84
C ALA A 1 -8.58 -13.97 5.43
N VAL A 2 -9.13 -13.12 6.34
CA VAL A 2 -10.43 -13.35 7.01
C VAL A 2 -11.58 -13.46 6.01
N LEU A 3 -11.70 -12.52 5.06
CA LEU A 3 -12.74 -12.56 4.04
C LEU A 3 -12.69 -13.84 3.20
N GLN A 4 -11.48 -14.27 2.80
CA GLN A 4 -11.30 -15.50 2.03
C GLN A 4 -11.74 -16.73 2.83
N SER A 5 -11.34 -16.82 4.09
CA SER A 5 -11.72 -17.92 4.98
C SER A 5 -13.25 -17.96 5.20
N PHE A 6 -13.88 -16.81 5.38
CA PHE A 6 -15.33 -16.72 5.51
C PHE A 6 -16.06 -17.10 4.21
N ALA A 7 -15.57 -16.59 3.07
CA ALA A 7 -16.15 -16.90 1.76
C ALA A 7 -15.99 -18.39 1.36
N SER A 8 -14.99 -19.08 1.90
CA SER A 8 -14.77 -20.52 1.66
C SER A 8 -15.65 -21.42 2.53
N GLN A 9 -16.57 -20.86 3.32
CA GLN A 9 -17.57 -21.66 4.03
C GLN A 9 -18.68 -22.09 3.07
N ALA A 10 -19.06 -23.37 3.16
CA ALA A 10 -20.10 -23.95 2.33
C ALA A 10 -21.49 -23.38 2.69
N GLY A 11 -22.25 -23.03 1.67
CA GLY A 11 -23.65 -22.77 1.77
C GLY A 11 -24.46 -24.07 2.07
N PRO A 12 -25.76 -23.96 2.16
CA PRO A 12 -26.64 -25.12 2.47
C PRO A 12 -26.57 -26.26 1.45
N ASP A 13 -26.14 -25.97 0.23
CA ASP A 13 -25.97 -26.92 -0.89
C ASP A 13 -24.59 -27.62 -0.89
N GLY A 14 -23.67 -27.22 -0.01
CA GLY A 14 -22.30 -27.77 0.10
C GLY A 14 -21.38 -27.44 -1.07
N VAL A 15 -21.81 -26.66 -2.05
CA VAL A 15 -21.08 -26.38 -3.30
C VAL A 15 -20.86 -24.87 -3.54
N SER A 16 -21.85 -24.06 -3.15
CA SER A 16 -21.77 -22.61 -3.23
C SER A 16 -21.11 -21.99 -1.98
N SER A 17 -20.55 -20.81 -2.14
CA SER A 17 -20.05 -20.00 -1.04
C SER A 17 -21.22 -19.33 -0.29
N VAL A 18 -21.09 -19.16 1.03
CA VAL A 18 -22.08 -18.45 1.86
C VAL A 18 -22.40 -17.06 1.35
N ILE A 19 -21.40 -16.32 0.82
CA ILE A 19 -21.57 -14.95 0.35
C ILE A 19 -21.41 -14.79 -1.17
N GLY A 20 -20.81 -15.77 -1.83
CA GLY A 20 -20.46 -15.71 -3.25
C GLY A 20 -19.49 -14.58 -3.62
N LEU A 21 -18.96 -14.61 -4.85
CA LEU A 21 -18.01 -13.59 -5.30
C LEU A 21 -18.64 -12.18 -5.33
N THR A 22 -19.88 -12.07 -5.79
CA THR A 22 -20.56 -10.78 -5.90
C THR A 22 -20.80 -10.13 -4.54
N GLY A 23 -21.02 -10.92 -3.48
CA GLY A 23 -21.12 -10.45 -2.10
C GLY A 23 -19.76 -10.18 -1.46
N ALA A 24 -18.71 -10.91 -1.86
CA ALA A 24 -17.36 -10.71 -1.34
C ALA A 24 -16.69 -9.41 -1.85
N ILE A 25 -16.99 -8.98 -3.09
CA ILE A 25 -16.39 -7.78 -3.69
C ILE A 25 -16.67 -6.50 -2.88
N PRO A 26 -17.90 -6.17 -2.46
CA PRO A 26 -18.15 -4.99 -1.63
C PRO A 26 -17.36 -5.00 -0.31
N ILE A 27 -17.23 -6.17 0.32
CA ILE A 27 -16.45 -6.32 1.56
C ILE A 27 -14.97 -6.08 1.27
N LEU A 28 -14.44 -6.61 0.16
CA LEU A 28 -13.08 -6.37 -0.29
C LEU A 28 -12.80 -4.88 -0.54
N LEU A 29 -13.72 -4.18 -1.19
CA LEU A 29 -13.62 -2.74 -1.44
C LEU A 29 -13.65 -1.95 -0.11
N GLY A 30 -14.48 -2.36 0.84
CA GLY A 30 -14.51 -1.78 2.19
C GLY A 30 -13.21 -2.03 2.97
N ASP A 31 -12.62 -3.22 2.86
CA ASP A 31 -11.32 -3.56 3.46
C ASP A 31 -10.19 -2.68 2.90
N ASN A 32 -10.18 -2.42 1.60
CA ASN A 32 -9.23 -1.50 0.97
C ASN A 32 -9.33 -0.07 1.53
N ILE A 33 -10.54 0.44 1.79
CA ILE A 33 -10.71 1.72 2.48
C ILE A 33 -10.26 1.62 3.95
N GLY A 34 -10.64 0.55 4.64
CA GLY A 34 -10.31 0.33 6.04
C GLY A 34 -8.80 0.35 6.32
N THR A 35 -8.00 -0.27 5.44
CA THR A 35 -6.54 -0.26 5.56
C THR A 35 -5.94 1.14 5.45
N THR A 36 -6.58 2.07 4.76
CA THR A 36 -6.09 3.45 4.65
C THR A 36 -6.25 4.24 5.94
N ILE A 37 -7.24 3.89 6.77
CA ILE A 37 -7.45 4.52 8.08
C ILE A 37 -6.25 4.28 8.98
N THR A 38 -5.69 3.06 8.97
CA THR A 38 -4.49 2.74 9.75
C THR A 38 -3.28 3.54 9.29
N ALA A 39 -3.12 3.76 7.97
CA ALA A 39 -2.06 4.59 7.41
C ALA A 39 -2.22 6.06 7.83
N LEU A 40 -3.46 6.59 7.81
CA LEU A 40 -3.75 7.94 8.26
C LEU A 40 -3.44 8.12 9.74
N LEU A 41 -3.85 7.18 10.60
CA LEU A 41 -3.56 7.20 12.03
C LEU A 41 -2.04 7.13 12.29
N ALA A 42 -1.33 6.26 11.59
CA ALA A 42 0.12 6.13 11.70
C ALA A 42 0.87 7.40 11.25
N SER A 43 0.26 8.23 10.40
CA SER A 43 0.85 9.48 9.92
C SER A 43 0.73 10.64 10.92
N ILE A 44 -0.07 10.49 11.98
CA ILE A 44 -0.23 11.50 13.01
C ILE A 44 1.12 11.71 13.74
N GLY A 45 1.55 12.95 13.84
CA GLY A 45 2.86 13.26 14.44
C GLY A 45 4.06 13.10 13.50
N GLN A 46 3.87 12.49 12.33
CA GLN A 46 4.94 12.28 11.35
C GLN A 46 5.16 13.50 10.45
N SER A 47 6.17 13.40 9.57
CA SER A 47 6.51 14.40 8.57
C SER A 47 5.33 14.75 7.65
N LYS A 48 5.38 15.89 6.98
CA LYS A 48 4.35 16.30 6.01
C LYS A 48 4.29 15.33 4.83
N ASP A 49 5.42 14.80 4.41
CA ASP A 49 5.47 13.84 3.31
C ASP A 49 4.85 12.49 3.70
N ALA A 50 5.04 12.03 4.94
CA ALA A 50 4.34 10.86 5.46
C ALA A 50 2.82 11.07 5.47
N LYS A 51 2.34 12.25 5.90
CA LYS A 51 0.91 12.61 5.87
C LYS A 51 0.37 12.69 4.45
N ARG A 52 1.12 13.30 3.51
CA ARG A 52 0.76 13.37 2.08
C ARG A 52 0.63 11.98 1.49
N THR A 53 1.57 11.08 1.80
CA THR A 53 1.53 9.69 1.34
C THR A 53 0.31 8.94 1.89
N ALA A 54 -0.02 9.11 3.17
CA ALA A 54 -1.21 8.50 3.77
C ALA A 54 -2.52 9.02 3.13
N ILE A 55 -2.59 10.32 2.84
CA ILE A 55 -3.74 10.93 2.16
C ILE A 55 -3.82 10.44 0.70
N ALA A 56 -2.69 10.36 -0.02
CA ALA A 56 -2.66 9.83 -1.38
C ALA A 56 -3.17 8.38 -1.42
N HIS A 57 -2.72 7.55 -0.49
CA HIS A 57 -3.18 6.16 -0.35
C HIS A 57 -4.69 6.08 -0.08
N SER A 58 -5.21 6.92 0.83
CA SER A 58 -6.66 6.97 1.10
C SER A 58 -7.44 7.43 -0.12
N PHE A 59 -6.98 8.47 -0.79
CA PHE A 59 -7.63 9.01 -1.97
C PHE A 59 -7.68 8.00 -3.12
N PHE A 60 -6.58 7.28 -3.35
CA PHE A 60 -6.50 6.20 -4.32
C PHE A 60 -7.57 5.12 -4.06
N ASN A 61 -7.67 4.61 -2.84
CA ASN A 61 -8.61 3.54 -2.51
C ASN A 61 -10.07 4.02 -2.50
N ILE A 62 -10.34 5.22 -1.99
CA ILE A 62 -11.70 5.78 -1.95
C ILE A 62 -12.20 6.03 -3.38
N THR A 63 -11.41 6.68 -4.23
CA THR A 63 -11.82 6.95 -5.61
C THR A 63 -12.01 5.67 -6.42
N GLY A 64 -11.09 4.70 -6.27
CA GLY A 64 -11.23 3.40 -6.88
C GLY A 64 -12.52 2.70 -6.43
N THR A 65 -12.77 2.65 -5.13
CA THR A 65 -14.00 2.03 -4.59
C THR A 65 -15.26 2.75 -5.10
N CYS A 66 -15.27 4.08 -5.14
CA CYS A 66 -16.42 4.83 -5.68
C CYS A 66 -16.75 4.48 -7.13
N VAL A 67 -15.75 4.18 -7.94
CA VAL A 67 -15.96 3.73 -9.32
C VAL A 67 -16.42 2.27 -9.38
N PHE A 68 -15.71 1.38 -8.69
CA PHE A 68 -15.95 -0.06 -8.77
C PHE A 68 -17.27 -0.49 -8.17
N ILE A 69 -17.81 0.22 -7.17
CA ILE A 69 -19.10 -0.11 -6.53
C ILE A 69 -20.27 -0.13 -7.54
N TRP A 70 -20.21 0.72 -8.57
CA TRP A 70 -21.26 0.81 -9.59
C TRP A 70 -21.16 -0.30 -10.63
N ILE A 71 -20.01 -0.94 -10.76
CA ILE A 71 -19.75 -1.95 -11.79
C ILE A 71 -19.54 -3.36 -11.21
N ILE A 72 -19.89 -3.58 -9.94
CA ILE A 72 -19.71 -4.88 -9.26
C ILE A 72 -20.16 -6.08 -10.10
N PRO A 73 -21.35 -6.11 -10.73
CA PRO A 73 -21.79 -7.28 -11.49
C PRO A 73 -20.86 -7.60 -12.67
N TRP A 74 -20.46 -6.60 -13.43
CA TRP A 74 -19.53 -6.76 -14.57
C TRP A 74 -18.12 -7.13 -14.09
N PHE A 75 -17.67 -6.49 -13.01
CA PHE A 75 -16.40 -6.80 -12.40
C PHE A 75 -16.34 -8.24 -11.88
N ALA A 76 -17.38 -8.72 -11.23
CA ALA A 76 -17.48 -10.12 -10.78
C ALA A 76 -17.45 -11.11 -11.96
N GLN A 77 -18.13 -10.80 -13.07
CA GLN A 77 -18.07 -11.62 -14.29
C GLN A 77 -16.66 -11.68 -14.88
N PHE A 78 -15.98 -10.54 -14.97
CA PHE A 78 -14.61 -10.46 -15.44
C PHE A 78 -13.66 -11.28 -14.55
N VAL A 79 -13.79 -11.14 -13.23
CA VAL A 79 -12.98 -11.91 -12.27
C VAL A 79 -13.22 -13.42 -12.41
N ARG A 80 -14.48 -13.85 -12.58
CA ARG A 80 -14.80 -15.27 -12.86
C ARG A 80 -14.17 -15.75 -14.17
N TYR A 81 -14.13 -14.90 -15.18
CA TYR A 81 -13.56 -15.25 -16.48
C TYR A 81 -12.05 -15.51 -16.39
N ILE A 82 -11.30 -14.69 -15.66
CA ILE A 82 -9.84 -14.81 -15.49
C ILE A 82 -9.42 -15.80 -14.39
N SER A 83 -10.37 -16.34 -13.64
CA SER A 83 -10.10 -17.21 -12.49
C SER A 83 -10.28 -18.70 -12.86
N PRO A 84 -9.69 -19.62 -12.08
CA PRO A 84 -9.94 -21.05 -12.23
C PRO A 84 -11.44 -21.37 -12.19
N LYS A 85 -11.84 -22.38 -12.96
CA LYS A 85 -13.21 -22.90 -12.99
C LYS A 85 -13.32 -24.10 -12.05
N GLY A 86 -14.46 -24.24 -11.40
CA GLY A 86 -14.76 -25.32 -10.44
C GLY A 86 -15.96 -24.98 -9.59
N ASN A 87 -16.22 -25.76 -8.56
CA ASN A 87 -17.22 -25.43 -7.57
C ASN A 87 -16.87 -24.10 -6.90
N GLU A 88 -17.86 -23.27 -6.62
CA GLU A 88 -17.61 -21.92 -6.10
C GLU A 88 -16.78 -21.95 -4.82
N ILE A 89 -17.07 -22.87 -3.90
CA ILE A 89 -16.35 -23.02 -2.64
C ILE A 89 -14.83 -23.28 -2.83
N ASP A 90 -14.46 -24.03 -3.87
CA ASP A 90 -13.07 -24.41 -4.12
C ASP A 90 -12.25 -23.25 -4.76
N VAL A 91 -12.93 -22.40 -5.51
CA VAL A 91 -12.27 -21.35 -6.30
C VAL A 91 -12.45 -19.94 -5.75
N ILE A 92 -13.39 -19.71 -4.84
CA ILE A 92 -13.76 -18.38 -4.33
C ILE A 92 -12.58 -17.63 -3.72
N SER A 93 -11.72 -18.29 -2.97
CA SER A 93 -10.54 -17.67 -2.37
C SER A 93 -9.60 -17.10 -3.43
N ARG A 94 -9.38 -17.84 -4.53
CA ARG A 94 -8.60 -17.37 -5.67
C ARG A 94 -9.30 -16.25 -6.42
N GLN A 95 -10.61 -16.34 -6.58
CA GLN A 95 -11.41 -15.29 -7.22
C GLN A 95 -11.32 -13.97 -6.42
N ILE A 96 -11.40 -14.02 -5.09
CA ILE A 96 -11.23 -12.83 -4.24
C ILE A 96 -9.82 -12.25 -4.38
N ALA A 97 -8.78 -13.09 -4.41
CA ALA A 97 -7.41 -12.63 -4.64
C ALA A 97 -7.25 -11.97 -6.02
N ASN A 98 -7.82 -12.55 -7.07
CA ASN A 98 -7.83 -11.99 -8.41
C ASN A 98 -8.61 -10.67 -8.47
N ALA A 99 -9.76 -10.58 -7.79
CA ALA A 99 -10.51 -9.33 -7.66
C ALA A 99 -9.67 -8.22 -7.02
N HIS A 100 -8.97 -8.52 -5.92
CA HIS A 100 -8.10 -7.57 -5.24
C HIS A 100 -6.95 -7.11 -6.14
N THR A 101 -6.26 -8.05 -6.79
CA THR A 101 -5.19 -7.72 -7.71
C THR A 101 -5.68 -6.88 -8.89
N THR A 102 -6.79 -7.27 -9.51
CA THR A 102 -7.36 -6.54 -10.65
C THR A 102 -7.77 -5.12 -10.25
N PHE A 103 -8.44 -4.96 -9.10
CA PHE A 103 -8.78 -3.64 -8.58
C PHE A 103 -7.55 -2.74 -8.46
N ASN A 104 -6.49 -3.23 -7.79
CA ASN A 104 -5.28 -2.43 -7.60
C ASN A 104 -4.56 -2.12 -8.92
N VAL A 105 -4.45 -3.09 -9.83
CA VAL A 105 -3.81 -2.90 -11.14
C VAL A 105 -4.57 -1.86 -11.96
N VAL A 106 -5.89 -1.98 -12.06
CA VAL A 106 -6.72 -1.02 -12.82
C VAL A 106 -6.63 0.38 -12.22
N CYS A 107 -6.78 0.50 -10.89
CA CYS A 107 -6.62 1.80 -10.22
C CYS A 107 -5.24 2.39 -10.45
N THR A 108 -4.17 1.59 -10.38
CA THR A 108 -2.80 2.04 -10.64
C THR A 108 -2.64 2.55 -12.07
N LEU A 109 -3.14 1.81 -13.06
CA LEU A 109 -3.07 2.22 -14.47
C LEU A 109 -3.84 3.53 -14.72
N VAL A 110 -4.97 3.74 -14.05
CA VAL A 110 -5.74 4.99 -14.13
C VAL A 110 -5.01 6.14 -13.45
N TRP A 111 -4.45 5.92 -12.27
CA TRP A 111 -3.77 6.95 -11.50
C TRP A 111 -2.38 7.28 -12.01
N LEU A 112 -1.70 6.36 -12.71
CA LEU A 112 -0.34 6.58 -13.22
C LEU A 112 -0.20 7.88 -14.02
N PRO A 113 -1.03 8.15 -15.05
CA PRO A 113 -0.99 9.43 -15.78
C PRO A 113 -1.51 10.61 -14.95
N LEU A 114 -2.25 10.37 -13.88
CA LEU A 114 -2.85 11.39 -13.01
C LEU A 114 -1.99 11.73 -11.78
N ILE A 115 -0.78 11.16 -11.65
CA ILE A 115 0.14 11.43 -10.53
C ILE A 115 0.33 12.94 -10.28
N PRO A 116 0.53 13.81 -11.29
CA PRO A 116 0.66 15.25 -11.03
C PRO A 116 -0.57 15.86 -10.35
N ILE A 117 -1.77 15.38 -10.68
CA ILE A 117 -3.02 15.81 -10.04
C ILE A 117 -3.07 15.33 -8.59
N MET A 118 -2.70 14.08 -8.33
CA MET A 118 -2.62 13.53 -6.98
C MET A 118 -1.66 14.35 -6.10
N VAL A 119 -0.46 14.63 -6.61
CA VAL A 119 0.54 15.47 -5.92
C VAL A 119 -0.04 16.85 -5.60
N LYS A 120 -0.71 17.49 -6.56
CA LYS A 120 -1.34 18.79 -6.34
C LYS A 120 -2.42 18.74 -5.26
N ILE A 121 -3.24 17.69 -5.23
CA ILE A 121 -4.28 17.51 -4.21
C ILE A 121 -3.64 17.39 -2.83
N VAL A 122 -2.70 16.46 -2.64
CA VAL A 122 -2.11 16.20 -1.31
C VAL A 122 -1.27 17.37 -0.79
N THR A 123 -0.58 18.10 -1.68
CA THR A 123 0.20 19.29 -1.30
C THR A 123 -0.71 20.49 -1.00
N THR A 124 -1.91 20.55 -1.57
CA THR A 124 -2.91 21.56 -1.23
C THR A 124 -3.53 21.30 0.14
N ILE A 125 -3.76 20.03 0.48
CA ILE A 125 -4.31 19.62 1.79
C ILE A 125 -3.23 19.79 2.88
N ILE A 126 -2.03 19.27 2.67
CA ILE A 126 -0.90 19.41 3.61
C ILE A 126 0.08 20.43 3.03
N ARG A 127 -0.09 21.67 3.39
CA ARG A 127 0.71 22.80 2.89
C ARG A 127 2.06 22.93 3.58
N GLY A 128 3.02 23.52 2.86
CA GLY A 128 4.38 23.84 3.35
C GLY A 128 5.30 22.63 3.28
N GLU A 129 6.56 22.88 3.54
CA GLU A 129 7.60 21.86 3.61
C GLU A 129 7.88 21.52 5.08
N ASP A 130 8.37 20.30 5.32
CA ASP A 130 8.95 20.00 6.61
C ASP A 130 10.15 20.94 6.78
N LYS A 131 10.22 21.64 7.90
CA LYS A 131 11.49 22.26 8.26
C LYS A 131 12.50 21.12 8.22
N ASN A 132 13.52 21.26 7.37
CA ASN A 132 14.59 20.28 7.27
C ASN A 132 15.10 19.97 8.67
N THR A 133 14.50 19.01 9.31
CA THR A 133 15.02 18.27 10.45
C THR A 133 15.83 17.09 9.94
N GLY A 134 16.11 17.04 8.65
CA GLY A 134 17.24 16.32 8.16
C GLY A 134 18.44 17.03 8.74
N VAL A 135 18.89 16.59 9.89
CA VAL A 135 20.30 16.64 10.21
C VAL A 135 20.94 15.99 8.99
N VAL A 136 21.41 16.82 8.05
CA VAL A 136 22.37 16.35 7.05
C VAL A 136 23.50 15.85 7.93
N TYR A 137 23.55 14.53 8.13
CA TYR A 137 24.59 13.93 8.90
C TYR A 137 25.88 14.22 8.12
N GLU A 138 26.61 15.23 8.57
CA GLU A 138 27.96 15.46 8.07
C GLU A 138 28.87 14.51 8.82
N PRO A 139 29.46 13.54 8.11
CA PRO A 139 30.39 12.60 8.74
C PRO A 139 31.50 13.37 9.43
N LYS A 140 31.69 13.12 10.71
CA LYS A 140 32.68 13.83 11.51
C LYS A 140 34.11 13.33 11.26
N TYR A 141 34.22 12.04 10.99
CA TYR A 141 35.52 11.36 10.89
C TYR A 141 35.85 10.89 9.46
N LEU A 142 34.89 10.86 8.53
CA LEU A 142 35.13 10.43 7.15
C LEU A 142 35.81 11.56 6.35
N ASP A 143 37.02 11.29 5.82
CA ASP A 143 37.74 12.19 4.92
C ASP A 143 38.03 11.46 3.59
N ASN A 144 37.57 12.05 2.49
CA ASN A 144 37.76 11.49 1.15
C ASN A 144 39.29 11.42 0.75
N LYS A 145 40.16 12.15 1.45
CA LYS A 145 41.60 12.14 1.17
C LYS A 145 42.29 10.83 1.54
N VAL A 146 41.67 10.01 2.39
CA VAL A 146 42.24 8.73 2.83
C VAL A 146 41.59 7.53 2.18
N ILE A 147 40.76 7.73 1.16
CA ILE A 147 40.01 6.66 0.50
C ILE A 147 40.95 5.65 -0.19
N ASP A 148 42.11 6.09 -0.63
CA ASP A 148 43.15 5.26 -1.26
C ASP A 148 44.03 4.50 -0.25
N GLN A 149 43.79 4.71 1.06
CA GLN A 149 44.51 4.05 2.15
C GLN A 149 43.55 3.15 2.94
N PRO A 150 43.41 1.87 2.60
CA PRO A 150 42.34 0.99 3.13
C PRO A 150 42.35 0.90 4.67
N VAL A 151 43.53 0.84 5.30
CA VAL A 151 43.65 0.74 6.77
C VAL A 151 43.19 2.03 7.45
N ALA A 152 43.59 3.18 6.96
CA ALA A 152 43.18 4.46 7.50
C ALA A 152 41.69 4.72 7.25
N ALA A 153 41.19 4.38 6.07
CA ALA A 153 39.78 4.49 5.76
C ALA A 153 38.90 3.61 6.68
N MET A 154 39.27 2.36 6.93
CA MET A 154 38.59 1.48 7.86
C MET A 154 38.58 2.00 9.31
N TYR A 155 39.69 2.58 9.76
CA TYR A 155 39.77 3.19 11.08
C TYR A 155 38.79 4.37 11.22
N LEU A 156 38.74 5.26 10.22
CA LEU A 156 37.79 6.38 10.23
C LEU A 156 36.32 5.91 10.15
N VAL A 157 36.01 4.87 9.38
CA VAL A 157 34.68 4.25 9.35
C VAL A 157 34.33 3.68 10.72
N SER A 158 35.26 3.03 11.41
CA SER A 158 35.01 2.50 12.76
C SER A 158 34.68 3.63 13.75
N GLN A 159 35.45 4.72 13.72
CA GLN A 159 35.15 5.90 14.56
C GLN A 159 33.79 6.53 14.22
N GLU A 160 33.41 6.59 12.95
CA GLU A 160 32.13 7.13 12.55
C GLU A 160 30.96 6.25 13.01
N LEU A 161 31.13 4.92 12.96
CA LEU A 161 30.14 3.97 13.48
C LEU A 161 29.99 4.08 14.99
N GLU A 162 31.06 4.28 15.74
CA GLU A 162 31.01 4.52 17.18
C GLU A 162 30.29 5.83 17.51
N ASN A 163 30.54 6.89 16.76
CA ASN A 163 29.86 8.16 16.89
C ASN A 163 28.35 8.04 16.59
N LEU A 164 27.98 7.30 15.53
CA LEU A 164 26.57 7.01 15.20
C LEU A 164 25.87 6.17 16.26
N ALA A 165 26.58 5.23 16.87
CA ALA A 165 26.03 4.36 17.91
C ALA A 165 25.90 5.07 19.28
N GLY A 166 26.40 6.32 19.41
CA GLY A 166 26.32 7.08 20.67
C GLY A 166 27.26 6.57 21.77
N PHE A 167 28.30 5.83 21.41
CA PHE A 167 29.34 5.34 22.32
C PHE A 167 30.52 6.30 22.42
N SER A 168 30.26 7.59 22.35
CA SER A 168 31.31 8.63 22.53
C SER A 168 31.29 9.22 23.92
#